data_0d651eef999b7ad29cf5ce19d87079d4
#
_entry.id   0d651eef999b7ad29cf5ce19d87079d4
#
_cell.length_a   1.000
_cell.length_b   1.000
_cell.length_c   1.000
_cell.angle_alpha   90.00
_cell.angle_beta   90.00
_cell.angle_gamma   90.00
#
_symmetry.space_group_name_H-M   'P 1'
#
loop_
_entity.id
_entity.type
_entity.pdbx_description
1 polymer ?
#
loop_
_entity_poly.entity_id
_entity_poly.type
_entity_poly.pdbx_seq_one_letter_code
_entity_poly.pdbx_strand_id
1 'polypeptide(L)'
;TAFLQRIASAPISWGICEVPGWGAMLPTKRVLSEMTSLGLPATELGAPGFFSDDSAELKDQLAEFKMSMIGGFTPVVLHDKSQEKATIEMALKSSKKFQEIGATHFVSAPVQSWDWANPEELTSDEVKQFFKVLAEVDQICKDHGLVQVVHPHLQTVVETKRDIDRVVENSDVMWCLDTGHMTIGGQDTVEFAKKYSSRVGHVHLKDVNMKSVPPVLARQQSIMEGVQKGLFTPLGQGDVPILETILALEAAGYQGWYVIEQDVAITGAMPGLGEGPISGMKQSVDYLHNVVAPALAKIGK
;
A
#
# COMPACT_ATOMS: atom_id res chain seq x y z
N THR A 1 13.39 -8.97 17.39
CA THR A 1 12.86 -7.68 17.87
C THR A 1 11.38 -7.56 17.56
N ALA A 2 10.63 -6.79 18.36
CA ALA A 2 9.20 -6.57 18.15
C ALA A 2 8.90 -5.96 16.76
N PHE A 3 9.82 -5.16 16.23
CA PHE A 3 9.75 -4.61 14.87
C PHE A 3 9.65 -5.72 13.82
N LEU A 4 10.54 -6.72 13.86
CA LEU A 4 10.57 -7.78 12.84
C LEU A 4 9.32 -8.67 12.83
N GLN A 5 8.57 -8.71 13.93
CA GLN A 5 7.30 -9.45 14.02
C GLN A 5 6.14 -8.72 13.34
N ARG A 6 6.31 -7.46 12.96
CA ARG A 6 5.31 -6.61 12.32
C ARG A 6 5.61 -6.33 10.85
N ILE A 7 6.41 -7.19 10.21
CA ILE A 7 6.71 -7.12 8.79
C ILE A 7 5.73 -7.99 8.02
N ALA A 8 5.12 -7.44 7.00
CA ALA A 8 4.19 -8.13 6.12
C ALA A 8 4.49 -7.80 4.65
N SER A 9 3.73 -8.33 3.73
CA SER A 9 3.80 -7.95 2.33
C SER A 9 2.42 -7.94 1.67
N ALA A 10 2.41 -7.71 0.37
CA ALA A 10 1.22 -7.71 -0.47
C ALA A 10 1.49 -8.47 -1.77
N PRO A 11 0.46 -9.06 -2.39
CA PRO A 11 0.63 -9.85 -3.62
C PRO A 11 1.24 -9.08 -4.79
N ILE A 12 1.11 -7.76 -4.85
CA ILE A 12 1.74 -6.92 -5.89
C ILE A 12 3.28 -7.07 -5.90
N SER A 13 3.89 -7.38 -4.76
CA SER A 13 5.32 -7.65 -4.66
C SER A 13 5.74 -8.95 -5.37
N TRP A 14 4.78 -9.79 -5.72
CA TRP A 14 4.95 -10.98 -6.56
C TRP A 14 4.39 -10.79 -7.98
N GLY A 15 4.07 -9.58 -8.38
CA GLY A 15 3.57 -9.26 -9.70
C GLY A 15 2.08 -9.47 -9.89
N ILE A 16 1.33 -9.67 -8.82
CA ILE A 16 -0.13 -9.84 -8.88
C ILE A 16 -0.80 -8.47 -9.03
N CYS A 17 -1.38 -8.23 -10.19
CA CYS A 17 -2.05 -6.98 -10.51
C CYS A 17 -3.13 -7.24 -11.57
N GLU A 18 -4.29 -6.59 -11.43
CA GLU A 18 -5.44 -6.72 -12.31
C GLU A 18 -5.31 -5.93 -13.63
N VAL A 19 -4.34 -5.05 -13.74
CA VAL A 19 -4.15 -4.21 -14.94
C VAL A 19 -3.82 -5.07 -16.15
N PRO A 20 -4.61 -4.98 -17.24
CA PRO A 20 -4.33 -5.74 -18.44
C PRO A 20 -2.93 -5.48 -19.00
N GLY A 21 -2.20 -6.53 -19.35
CA GLY A 21 -0.84 -6.43 -19.87
C GLY A 21 0.25 -6.26 -18.81
N TRP A 22 -0.10 -6.33 -17.53
CA TRP A 22 0.85 -6.18 -16.42
C TRP A 22 1.98 -7.21 -16.50
N GLY A 23 1.63 -8.49 -16.59
CA GLY A 23 2.58 -9.59 -16.69
C GLY A 23 1.94 -10.93 -16.36
N ALA A 24 2.75 -11.97 -16.26
CA ALA A 24 2.28 -13.29 -15.84
C ALA A 24 1.93 -13.30 -14.35
N MET A 25 0.90 -14.09 -13.99
CA MET A 25 0.40 -14.19 -12.62
C MET A 25 0.81 -15.53 -11.99
N LEU A 26 1.50 -15.46 -10.87
CA LEU A 26 1.83 -16.65 -10.08
C LEU A 26 0.58 -17.19 -9.35
N PRO A 27 0.47 -18.52 -9.18
CA PRO A 27 -0.61 -19.09 -8.38
C PRO A 27 -0.60 -18.62 -6.93
N THR A 28 -1.78 -18.46 -6.32
CA THR A 28 -1.94 -18.02 -4.93
C THR A 28 -1.10 -18.85 -3.95
N LYS A 29 -1.18 -20.16 -4.03
CA LYS A 29 -0.41 -21.05 -3.14
C LYS A 29 1.09 -20.83 -3.23
N ARG A 30 1.61 -20.60 -4.41
CA ARG A 30 3.03 -20.31 -4.62
C ARG A 30 3.43 -19.01 -3.93
N VAL A 31 2.65 -17.94 -4.14
CA VAL A 31 2.94 -16.63 -3.52
C VAL A 31 2.91 -16.73 -2.00
N LEU A 32 1.89 -17.36 -1.43
CA LEU A 32 1.78 -17.53 0.04
C LEU A 32 2.90 -18.42 0.59
N SER A 33 3.27 -19.48 -0.11
CA SER A 33 4.42 -20.34 0.26
C SER A 33 5.72 -19.55 0.28
N GLU A 34 5.96 -18.71 -0.71
CA GLU A 34 7.16 -17.87 -0.79
C GLU A 34 7.16 -16.78 0.29
N MET A 35 6.01 -16.13 0.58
CA MET A 35 5.88 -15.22 1.72
C MET A 35 6.24 -15.91 3.03
N THR A 36 5.69 -17.10 3.25
CA THR A 36 5.97 -17.89 4.46
C THR A 36 7.46 -18.27 4.57
N SER A 37 8.08 -18.65 3.46
CA SER A 37 9.52 -19.00 3.44
C SER A 37 10.42 -17.81 3.81
N LEU A 38 9.96 -16.59 3.59
CA LEU A 38 10.64 -15.35 4.00
C LEU A 38 10.31 -14.93 5.45
N GLY A 39 9.51 -15.71 6.17
CA GLY A 39 9.10 -15.40 7.54
C GLY A 39 8.04 -14.31 7.67
N LEU A 40 7.29 -14.04 6.61
CA LEU A 40 6.22 -13.02 6.61
C LEU A 40 4.93 -13.64 7.18
N PRO A 41 4.40 -13.12 8.30
CA PRO A 41 3.24 -13.72 8.97
C PRO A 41 1.90 -13.20 8.46
N ALA A 42 1.89 -12.18 7.59
CA ALA A 42 0.68 -11.49 7.18
C ALA A 42 0.80 -10.95 5.75
N THR A 43 -0.35 -10.76 5.12
CA THR A 43 -0.49 -10.20 3.77
C THR A 43 -1.65 -9.23 3.68
N GLU A 44 -1.60 -8.31 2.72
CA GLU A 44 -2.77 -7.59 2.23
C GLU A 44 -3.52 -8.44 1.18
N LEU A 45 -4.78 -8.05 0.89
CA LEU A 45 -5.67 -8.82 0.02
C LEU A 45 -5.16 -8.92 -1.43
N GLY A 46 -4.56 -7.84 -1.94
CA GLY A 46 -4.10 -7.79 -3.33
C GLY A 46 -5.24 -7.66 -4.35
N ALA A 47 -4.92 -7.94 -5.60
CA ALA A 47 -5.82 -7.77 -6.73
C ALA A 47 -7.05 -8.69 -6.67
N PRO A 48 -8.19 -8.26 -7.22
CA PRO A 48 -9.37 -9.11 -7.38
C PRO A 48 -9.03 -10.43 -8.07
N GLY A 49 -9.55 -11.54 -7.55
CA GLY A 49 -9.35 -12.87 -8.12
C GLY A 49 -8.05 -13.59 -7.71
N PHE A 50 -7.15 -12.93 -6.98
CA PHE A 50 -5.98 -13.60 -6.41
C PHE A 50 -6.38 -14.53 -5.25
N PHE A 51 -7.07 -14.02 -4.26
CA PHE A 51 -7.74 -14.83 -3.26
C PHE A 51 -9.16 -15.19 -3.72
N SER A 52 -9.75 -16.23 -3.13
CA SER A 52 -11.15 -16.55 -3.36
C SER A 52 -12.07 -15.39 -2.96
N ASP A 53 -13.13 -15.17 -3.72
CA ASP A 53 -14.19 -14.24 -3.38
C ASP A 53 -15.06 -14.73 -2.22
N ASP A 54 -15.11 -16.04 -1.99
CA ASP A 54 -15.75 -16.65 -0.81
C ASP A 54 -14.88 -16.47 0.43
N SER A 55 -15.43 -15.84 1.47
CA SER A 55 -14.67 -15.52 2.68
C SER A 55 -14.23 -16.76 3.46
N ALA A 56 -14.97 -17.84 3.42
CA ALA A 56 -14.60 -19.09 4.09
C ALA A 56 -13.43 -19.76 3.37
N GLU A 57 -13.50 -19.86 2.04
CA GLU A 57 -12.39 -20.40 1.22
C GLU A 57 -11.11 -19.54 1.37
N LEU A 58 -11.26 -18.22 1.40
CA LEU A 58 -10.14 -17.30 1.61
C LEU A 58 -9.46 -17.56 2.97
N LYS A 59 -10.25 -17.73 4.02
CA LYS A 59 -9.72 -18.08 5.35
C LYS A 59 -8.97 -19.40 5.34
N ASP A 60 -9.46 -20.40 4.61
CA ASP A 60 -8.79 -21.69 4.45
C ASP A 60 -7.46 -21.53 3.70
N GLN A 61 -7.43 -20.70 2.64
CA GLN A 61 -6.19 -20.38 1.92
C GLN A 61 -5.13 -19.78 2.85
N LEU A 62 -5.53 -18.84 3.72
CA LEU A 62 -4.63 -18.23 4.70
C LEU A 62 -4.18 -19.21 5.79
N ALA A 63 -5.12 -20.03 6.30
CA ALA A 63 -4.87 -20.99 7.37
C ALA A 63 -3.84 -22.05 6.97
N GLU A 64 -3.84 -22.49 5.72
CA GLU A 64 -2.86 -23.43 5.17
C GLU A 64 -1.41 -22.95 5.40
N PHE A 65 -1.19 -21.63 5.34
CA PHE A 65 0.13 -21.02 5.52
C PHE A 65 0.29 -20.29 6.86
N LYS A 66 -0.67 -20.42 7.78
CA LYS A 66 -0.70 -19.72 9.08
C LYS A 66 -0.53 -18.20 8.93
N MET A 67 -1.15 -17.64 7.92
CA MET A 67 -1.03 -16.24 7.54
C MET A 67 -2.26 -15.44 7.95
N SER A 68 -2.06 -14.20 8.38
CA SER A 68 -3.13 -13.26 8.69
C SER A 68 -3.38 -12.31 7.54
N MET A 69 -4.65 -11.91 7.35
CA MET A 69 -5.04 -10.81 6.48
C MET A 69 -5.06 -9.51 7.27
N ILE A 70 -4.38 -8.48 6.78
CA ILE A 70 -4.28 -7.20 7.50
C ILE A 70 -5.11 -6.09 6.89
N GLY A 71 -5.39 -6.12 5.59
CA GLY A 71 -6.15 -5.09 4.92
C GLY A 71 -6.17 -5.27 3.41
N GLY A 72 -6.65 -4.26 2.72
CA GLY A 72 -6.67 -4.25 1.27
C GLY A 72 -6.75 -2.85 0.69
N PHE A 73 -6.06 -2.68 -0.43
CA PHE A 73 -6.09 -1.48 -1.24
C PHE A 73 -7.45 -1.35 -1.91
N THR A 74 -8.11 -0.21 -1.72
CA THR A 74 -9.46 0.03 -2.19
C THR A 74 -9.55 1.40 -2.86
N PRO A 75 -9.67 1.46 -4.20
CA PRO A 75 -9.93 2.72 -4.89
C PRO A 75 -11.27 3.31 -4.48
N VAL A 76 -11.33 4.63 -4.32
CA VAL A 76 -12.54 5.38 -3.97
C VAL A 76 -12.62 6.65 -4.83
N VAL A 77 -13.81 7.01 -5.28
CA VAL A 77 -14.04 8.28 -5.98
C VAL A 77 -14.78 9.22 -5.03
N LEU A 78 -14.06 10.15 -4.42
CA LEU A 78 -14.58 10.95 -3.31
C LEU A 78 -15.15 12.30 -3.74
N HIS A 79 -14.60 12.90 -4.81
CA HIS A 79 -14.88 14.28 -5.23
C HIS A 79 -16.06 14.42 -6.19
N ASP A 80 -16.41 13.36 -6.90
CA ASP A 80 -17.47 13.36 -7.90
C ASP A 80 -18.80 12.97 -7.27
N LYS A 81 -19.71 13.92 -7.15
CA LYS A 81 -21.04 13.71 -6.58
C LYS A 81 -21.84 12.62 -7.30
N SER A 82 -21.65 12.45 -8.61
CA SER A 82 -22.31 11.40 -9.38
C SER A 82 -21.86 9.99 -9.00
N GLN A 83 -20.68 9.86 -8.39
CA GLN A 83 -20.08 8.59 -7.96
C GLN A 83 -20.25 8.30 -6.47
N GLU A 84 -20.90 9.21 -5.71
CA GLU A 84 -21.07 9.04 -4.26
C GLU A 84 -21.76 7.72 -3.90
N LYS A 85 -22.87 7.41 -4.54
CA LYS A 85 -23.61 6.18 -4.29
C LYS A 85 -22.74 4.94 -4.56
N ALA A 86 -22.08 4.89 -5.70
CA ALA A 86 -21.21 3.76 -6.06
C ALA A 86 -20.03 3.60 -5.07
N THR A 87 -19.45 4.71 -4.63
CA THR A 87 -18.36 4.71 -3.64
C THR A 87 -18.84 4.17 -2.29
N ILE A 88 -19.99 4.61 -1.80
CA ILE A 88 -20.55 4.15 -0.53
C ILE A 88 -20.93 2.66 -0.59
N GLU A 89 -21.56 2.21 -1.66
CA GLU A 89 -21.89 0.78 -1.86
C GLU A 89 -20.65 -0.09 -1.87
N MET A 90 -19.60 0.36 -2.56
CA MET A 90 -18.31 -0.33 -2.61
C MET A 90 -17.63 -0.36 -1.24
N ALA A 91 -17.63 0.77 -0.52
CA ALA A 91 -17.06 0.84 0.83
C ALA A 91 -17.77 -0.10 1.82
N LEU A 92 -19.09 -0.19 1.76
CA LEU A 92 -19.87 -1.13 2.57
C LEU A 92 -19.54 -2.58 2.23
N LYS A 93 -19.50 -2.93 0.96
CA LYS A 93 -19.17 -4.28 0.49
C LYS A 93 -17.76 -4.70 0.90
N SER A 94 -16.77 -3.83 0.67
CA SER A 94 -15.37 -4.08 1.03
C SER A 94 -15.17 -4.18 2.53
N SER A 95 -15.77 -3.27 3.30
CA SER A 95 -15.67 -3.28 4.77
C SER A 95 -16.28 -4.54 5.38
N LYS A 96 -17.42 -5.00 4.87
CA LYS A 96 -18.02 -6.26 5.29
C LYS A 96 -17.08 -7.44 5.02
N LYS A 97 -16.51 -7.52 3.82
CA LYS A 97 -15.56 -8.59 3.46
C LYS A 97 -14.32 -8.54 4.37
N PHE A 98 -13.73 -7.38 4.58
CA PHE A 98 -12.57 -7.22 5.46
C PHE A 98 -12.89 -7.68 6.90
N GLN A 99 -14.02 -7.30 7.44
CA GLN A 99 -14.47 -7.76 8.75
C GLN A 99 -14.61 -9.30 8.79
N GLU A 100 -15.21 -9.90 7.79
CA GLU A 100 -15.41 -11.36 7.70
C GLU A 100 -14.08 -12.13 7.65
N ILE A 101 -13.06 -11.59 7.01
CA ILE A 101 -11.74 -12.25 6.85
C ILE A 101 -10.73 -11.84 7.92
N GLY A 102 -11.13 -11.04 8.90
CA GLY A 102 -10.27 -10.64 10.02
C GLY A 102 -9.29 -9.52 9.71
N ALA A 103 -9.44 -8.82 8.58
CA ALA A 103 -8.65 -7.65 8.26
C ALA A 103 -9.06 -6.44 9.12
N THR A 104 -8.14 -5.53 9.34
CA THR A 104 -8.32 -4.37 10.22
C THR A 104 -8.14 -3.02 9.51
N HIS A 105 -7.59 -3.01 8.31
CA HIS A 105 -7.24 -1.80 7.58
C HIS A 105 -7.93 -1.73 6.23
N PHE A 106 -8.59 -0.59 5.99
CA PHE A 106 -9.15 -0.20 4.70
C PHE A 106 -8.20 0.84 4.09
N VAL A 107 -7.41 0.42 3.12
CA VAL A 107 -6.40 1.28 2.47
C VAL A 107 -7.05 2.01 1.30
N SER A 108 -7.52 3.22 1.53
CA SER A 108 -8.26 3.98 0.52
C SER A 108 -7.34 4.78 -0.40
N ALA A 109 -7.50 4.58 -1.70
CA ALA A 109 -6.82 5.36 -2.73
C ALA A 109 -7.83 6.26 -3.46
N PRO A 110 -7.80 7.59 -3.24
CA PRO A 110 -8.71 8.52 -3.89
C PRO A 110 -8.37 8.71 -5.37
N VAL A 111 -9.02 7.95 -6.24
CA VAL A 111 -8.82 8.04 -7.69
C VAL A 111 -9.68 9.12 -8.32
N GLN A 112 -9.24 9.63 -9.48
CA GLN A 112 -10.01 10.58 -10.30
C GLN A 112 -11.29 9.93 -10.84
N SER A 113 -11.17 8.70 -11.30
CA SER A 113 -12.26 7.89 -11.83
C SER A 113 -11.93 6.40 -11.70
N TRP A 114 -12.94 5.55 -11.84
CA TRP A 114 -12.76 4.09 -11.69
C TRP A 114 -11.80 3.45 -12.70
N ASP A 115 -11.58 4.10 -13.84
CA ASP A 115 -10.62 3.71 -14.87
C ASP A 115 -9.24 4.35 -14.70
N TRP A 116 -8.98 4.98 -13.54
CA TRP A 116 -7.70 5.60 -13.23
C TRP A 116 -7.29 6.71 -14.20
N ALA A 117 -8.22 7.58 -14.58
CA ALA A 117 -7.88 8.78 -15.32
C ALA A 117 -6.85 9.65 -14.58
N ASN A 118 -6.08 10.41 -15.31
CA ASN A 118 -5.14 11.36 -14.71
C ASN A 118 -5.87 12.35 -13.80
N PRO A 119 -5.31 12.66 -12.63
CA PRO A 119 -5.94 13.57 -11.69
C PRO A 119 -6.00 14.99 -12.26
N GLU A 120 -7.11 15.65 -11.98
CA GLU A 120 -7.37 17.05 -12.33
C GLU A 120 -7.45 17.91 -11.08
N GLU A 121 -7.26 19.22 -11.23
CA GLU A 121 -7.46 20.16 -10.13
C GLU A 121 -8.93 20.17 -9.72
N LEU A 122 -9.19 19.96 -8.44
CA LEU A 122 -10.55 19.95 -7.90
C LEU A 122 -11.11 21.36 -7.76
N THR A 123 -12.36 21.54 -8.17
CA THR A 123 -13.12 22.76 -7.87
C THR A 123 -13.43 22.87 -6.36
N SER A 124 -13.83 24.04 -5.89
CA SER A 124 -14.21 24.23 -4.49
C SER A 124 -15.36 23.30 -4.05
N ASP A 125 -16.32 23.02 -4.93
CA ASP A 125 -17.42 22.12 -4.65
C ASP A 125 -16.99 20.66 -4.63
N GLU A 126 -16.07 20.26 -5.51
CA GLU A 126 -15.46 18.94 -5.49
C GLU A 126 -14.61 18.69 -4.25
N VAL A 127 -13.89 19.71 -3.76
CA VAL A 127 -13.16 19.63 -2.48
C VAL A 127 -14.12 19.39 -1.32
N LYS A 128 -15.24 20.10 -1.24
CA LYS A 128 -16.27 19.87 -0.21
C LYS A 128 -16.86 18.47 -0.31
N GLN A 129 -17.16 18.02 -1.51
CA GLN A 129 -17.67 16.68 -1.77
C GLN A 129 -16.67 15.61 -1.35
N PHE A 130 -15.39 15.81 -1.68
CA PHE A 130 -14.30 14.92 -1.28
C PHE A 130 -14.27 14.67 0.24
N PHE A 131 -14.27 15.74 1.03
CA PHE A 131 -14.23 15.61 2.50
C PHE A 131 -15.51 15.05 3.09
N LYS A 132 -16.66 15.36 2.50
CA LYS A 132 -17.93 14.77 2.90
C LYS A 132 -17.89 13.23 2.76
N VAL A 133 -17.55 12.74 1.58
CA VAL A 133 -17.53 11.29 1.31
C VAL A 133 -16.39 10.59 2.04
N LEU A 134 -15.24 11.24 2.20
CA LEU A 134 -14.14 10.72 3.00
C LEU A 134 -14.60 10.42 4.45
N ALA A 135 -15.35 11.33 5.06
CA ALA A 135 -15.90 11.15 6.39
C ALA A 135 -16.96 10.03 6.45
N GLU A 136 -17.78 9.88 5.41
CA GLU A 136 -18.76 8.79 5.32
C GLU A 136 -18.06 7.42 5.21
N VAL A 137 -17.04 7.31 4.38
CA VAL A 137 -16.21 6.08 4.27
C VAL A 137 -15.52 5.76 5.60
N ASP A 138 -15.01 6.79 6.29
CA ASP A 138 -14.38 6.62 7.61
C ASP A 138 -15.37 6.05 8.64
N GLN A 139 -16.62 6.53 8.65
CA GLN A 139 -17.66 6.03 9.52
C GLN A 139 -18.04 4.58 9.18
N ILE A 140 -18.17 4.25 7.90
CA ILE A 140 -18.41 2.86 7.45
C ILE A 140 -17.30 1.93 7.95
N CYS A 141 -16.05 2.33 7.84
CA CYS A 141 -14.92 1.55 8.34
C CYS A 141 -15.03 1.33 9.85
N LYS A 142 -15.29 2.38 10.63
CA LYS A 142 -15.46 2.30 12.09
C LYS A 142 -16.60 1.38 12.48
N ASP A 143 -17.73 1.43 11.79
CA ASP A 143 -18.89 0.57 12.03
C ASP A 143 -18.60 -0.92 11.81
N HIS A 144 -17.54 -1.22 11.02
CA HIS A 144 -17.08 -2.59 10.75
C HIS A 144 -15.80 -2.98 11.51
N GLY A 145 -15.36 -2.16 12.47
CA GLY A 145 -14.15 -2.42 13.25
C GLY A 145 -12.85 -2.23 12.46
N LEU A 146 -12.89 -1.42 11.39
CA LEU A 146 -11.76 -1.13 10.53
C LEU A 146 -11.23 0.29 10.77
N VAL A 147 -9.96 0.49 10.44
CA VAL A 147 -9.36 1.82 10.31
C VAL A 147 -9.21 2.14 8.83
N GLN A 148 -9.82 3.24 8.38
CA GLN A 148 -9.49 3.80 7.07
C GLN A 148 -8.13 4.47 7.16
N VAL A 149 -7.24 4.12 6.23
CA VAL A 149 -5.97 4.80 6.04
C VAL A 149 -5.90 5.33 4.61
N VAL A 150 -5.75 6.64 4.46
CA VAL A 150 -5.62 7.26 3.14
C VAL A 150 -4.23 6.97 2.59
N HIS A 151 -4.19 6.44 1.39
CA HIS A 151 -2.97 6.04 0.70
C HIS A 151 -2.66 7.04 -0.42
N PRO A 152 -1.63 7.90 -0.25
CA PRO A 152 -1.11 8.71 -1.35
C PRO A 152 -0.57 7.80 -2.45
N HIS A 153 -0.91 8.09 -3.69
CA HIS A 153 -0.52 7.21 -4.80
C HIS A 153 -0.36 8.02 -6.10
N LEU A 154 0.61 7.61 -6.91
CA LEU A 154 0.73 8.10 -8.30
C LEU A 154 -0.61 8.01 -9.02
N GLN A 155 -0.93 9.04 -9.81
CA GLN A 155 -2.13 9.08 -10.65
C GLN A 155 -3.44 9.00 -9.84
N THR A 156 -3.45 9.58 -8.63
CA THR A 156 -4.66 9.75 -7.82
C THR A 156 -4.85 11.21 -7.45
N VAL A 157 -6.00 11.53 -6.85
CA VAL A 157 -6.32 12.88 -6.36
C VAL A 157 -5.44 13.27 -5.15
N VAL A 158 -4.81 12.30 -4.51
CA VAL A 158 -3.83 12.52 -3.42
C VAL A 158 -2.47 12.00 -3.88
N GLU A 159 -1.82 12.75 -4.75
CA GLU A 159 -0.54 12.39 -5.36
C GLU A 159 0.64 13.19 -4.82
N THR A 160 0.47 14.50 -4.67
CA THR A 160 1.55 15.42 -4.32
C THR A 160 1.54 15.82 -2.85
N LYS A 161 2.66 16.39 -2.37
CA LYS A 161 2.72 17.00 -1.03
C LYS A 161 1.58 17.99 -0.80
N ARG A 162 1.24 18.82 -1.79
CA ARG A 162 0.12 19.77 -1.71
C ARG A 162 -1.21 19.06 -1.46
N ASP A 163 -1.46 17.94 -2.14
CA ASP A 163 -2.68 17.14 -1.96
C ASP A 163 -2.72 16.52 -0.56
N ILE A 164 -1.59 15.99 -0.10
CA ILE A 164 -1.44 15.44 1.26
C ILE A 164 -1.72 16.51 2.31
N ASP A 165 -1.08 17.68 2.19
CA ASP A 165 -1.26 18.79 3.13
C ASP A 165 -2.73 19.20 3.21
N ARG A 166 -3.43 19.29 2.07
CA ARG A 166 -4.87 19.62 2.02
C ARG A 166 -5.71 18.61 2.81
N VAL A 167 -5.43 17.31 2.68
CA VAL A 167 -6.17 16.28 3.42
C VAL A 167 -5.82 16.29 4.90
N VAL A 168 -4.56 16.49 5.25
CA VAL A 168 -4.11 16.61 6.66
C VAL A 168 -4.81 17.79 7.35
N GLU A 169 -4.89 18.94 6.68
CA GLU A 169 -5.44 20.17 7.25
C GLU A 169 -6.96 20.17 7.39
N ASN A 170 -7.67 19.39 6.57
CA ASN A 170 -9.13 19.42 6.48
C ASN A 170 -9.83 18.14 6.94
N SER A 171 -9.10 17.20 7.56
CA SER A 171 -9.65 15.96 8.08
C SER A 171 -8.81 15.39 9.22
N ASP A 172 -9.39 14.43 9.94
CA ASP A 172 -8.72 13.67 10.99
C ASP A 172 -8.39 12.23 10.56
N VAL A 173 -8.45 11.94 9.28
CA VAL A 173 -8.21 10.59 8.77
C VAL A 173 -6.81 10.11 9.10
N MET A 174 -6.69 8.81 9.28
CA MET A 174 -5.40 8.14 9.41
C MET A 174 -4.77 7.96 8.03
N TRP A 175 -3.45 7.78 8.02
CA TRP A 175 -2.66 7.65 6.81
C TRP A 175 -2.01 6.28 6.68
N CYS A 176 -2.00 5.77 5.46
CA CYS A 176 -1.02 4.81 5.03
C CYS A 176 0.21 5.60 4.56
N LEU A 177 1.26 5.61 5.38
CA LEU A 177 2.52 6.21 4.97
C LEU A 177 3.18 5.26 3.98
N ASP A 178 3.02 5.53 2.70
CA ASP A 178 3.77 4.84 1.64
C ASP A 178 5.03 5.65 1.35
N THR A 179 6.17 5.07 1.68
CA THR A 179 7.46 5.76 1.59
C THR A 179 7.82 6.13 0.16
N GLY A 180 7.47 5.28 -0.80
CA GLY A 180 7.76 5.50 -2.21
C GLY A 180 6.84 6.54 -2.85
N HIS A 181 5.54 6.35 -2.75
CA HIS A 181 4.57 7.28 -3.34
C HIS A 181 4.66 8.69 -2.73
N MET A 182 4.85 8.80 -1.41
CA MET A 182 5.07 10.09 -0.78
C MET A 182 6.33 10.79 -1.31
N THR A 183 7.44 10.07 -1.43
CA THR A 183 8.70 10.61 -1.96
C THR A 183 8.53 11.07 -3.41
N ILE A 184 7.88 10.28 -4.25
CA ILE A 184 7.57 10.64 -5.64
C ILE A 184 6.75 11.93 -5.69
N GLY A 185 5.79 12.09 -4.80
CA GLY A 185 4.92 13.26 -4.70
C GLY A 185 5.59 14.50 -4.07
N GLY A 186 6.83 14.39 -3.63
CA GLY A 186 7.59 15.50 -3.03
C GLY A 186 7.39 15.67 -1.53
N GLN A 187 6.76 14.70 -0.86
CA GLN A 187 6.64 14.68 0.60
C GLN A 187 7.91 14.10 1.22
N ASP A 188 8.45 14.79 2.21
CA ASP A 188 9.50 14.25 3.08
C ASP A 188 8.88 13.26 4.07
N THR A 189 9.18 11.99 3.91
CA THR A 189 8.59 10.91 4.72
C THR A 189 9.11 10.90 6.16
N VAL A 190 10.35 11.33 6.37
CA VAL A 190 10.95 11.44 7.70
C VAL A 190 10.29 12.57 8.49
N GLU A 191 10.11 13.73 7.85
CA GLU A 191 9.39 14.86 8.45
C GLU A 191 7.94 14.49 8.74
N PHE A 192 7.25 13.85 7.78
CA PHE A 192 5.88 13.39 7.97
C PHE A 192 5.76 12.42 9.16
N ALA A 193 6.65 11.44 9.25
CA ALA A 193 6.69 10.48 10.35
C ALA A 193 6.90 11.17 11.71
N LYS A 194 7.74 12.20 11.78
CA LYS A 194 7.98 12.95 13.00
C LYS A 194 6.79 13.85 13.39
N LYS A 195 6.24 14.57 12.43
CA LYS A 195 5.20 15.56 12.66
C LYS A 195 3.81 14.94 12.86
N TYR A 196 3.52 13.88 12.12
CA TYR A 196 2.19 13.26 12.05
C TYR A 196 2.18 11.80 12.49
N SER A 197 3.09 11.37 13.35
CA SER A 197 3.18 10.00 13.84
C SER A 197 1.86 9.45 14.39
N SER A 198 1.09 10.27 15.11
CA SER A 198 -0.22 9.90 15.66
C SER A 198 -1.31 9.69 14.58
N ARG A 199 -1.05 10.15 13.37
CA ARG A 199 -1.93 10.01 12.21
C ARG A 199 -1.51 8.87 11.27
N VAL A 200 -0.41 8.17 11.56
CA VAL A 200 0.04 7.02 10.79
C VAL A 200 -0.59 5.75 11.34
N GLY A 201 -1.54 5.19 10.58
CA GLY A 201 -2.24 3.96 10.94
C GLY A 201 -1.73 2.72 10.22
N HIS A 202 -0.97 2.89 9.16
CA HIS A 202 -0.42 1.83 8.33
C HIS A 202 0.83 2.31 7.59
N VAL A 203 1.70 1.40 7.18
CA VAL A 203 2.92 1.75 6.45
C VAL A 203 3.14 0.79 5.29
N HIS A 204 3.31 1.33 4.10
CA HIS A 204 3.90 0.63 2.97
C HIS A 204 5.37 1.04 2.83
N LEU A 205 6.26 0.06 2.92
CA LEU A 205 7.68 0.26 2.64
C LEU A 205 7.92 0.01 1.15
N LYS A 206 8.16 1.07 0.44
CA LYS A 206 8.36 1.08 -1.01
C LYS A 206 9.59 1.91 -1.32
N ASP A 207 10.56 1.33 -2.00
CA ASP A 207 11.76 2.03 -2.45
C ASP A 207 11.71 2.30 -3.95
N VAL A 208 12.32 3.37 -4.39
CA VAL A 208 12.13 3.94 -5.72
C VAL A 208 13.47 4.32 -6.34
N ASN A 209 13.64 3.97 -7.61
CA ASN A 209 14.66 4.57 -8.45
C ASN A 209 14.14 5.93 -8.95
N MET A 210 14.52 7.01 -8.26
CA MET A 210 14.02 8.36 -8.56
C MET A 210 14.41 8.86 -9.96
N LYS A 211 15.44 8.30 -10.58
CA LYS A 211 15.80 8.61 -11.97
C LYS A 211 14.75 8.14 -12.97
N SER A 212 13.97 7.13 -12.62
CA SER A 212 12.90 6.58 -13.45
C SER A 212 11.54 7.29 -13.29
N VAL A 213 11.44 8.21 -12.32
CA VAL A 213 10.18 8.88 -11.96
C VAL A 213 9.73 9.94 -12.99
N PRO A 214 10.59 10.82 -13.56
CA PRO A 214 10.14 11.95 -14.35
C PRO A 214 9.19 11.60 -15.48
N PRO A 215 9.43 10.60 -16.34
CA PRO A 215 8.51 10.29 -17.44
C PRO A 215 7.15 9.74 -16.96
N VAL A 216 7.11 9.07 -15.82
CA VAL A 216 5.86 8.56 -15.23
C VAL A 216 5.06 9.70 -14.64
N LEU A 217 5.70 10.58 -13.88
CA LEU A 217 5.04 11.73 -13.26
C LEU A 217 4.54 12.74 -14.31
N ALA A 218 5.27 12.87 -15.42
CA ALA A 218 4.87 13.70 -16.57
C ALA A 218 3.80 13.04 -17.47
N ARG A 219 3.31 11.84 -17.14
CA ARG A 219 2.32 11.08 -17.93
C ARG A 219 2.80 10.72 -19.35
N GLN A 220 4.11 10.71 -19.58
CA GLN A 220 4.72 10.27 -20.83
C GLN A 220 4.91 8.75 -20.86
N GLN A 221 4.89 8.13 -19.69
CA GLN A 221 5.00 6.69 -19.46
C GLN A 221 3.94 6.29 -18.44
N SER A 222 3.26 5.16 -18.66
CA SER A 222 2.31 4.63 -17.69
C SER A 222 3.04 4.10 -16.42
N ILE A 223 2.29 3.97 -15.34
CA ILE A 223 2.82 3.32 -14.11
C ILE A 223 3.26 1.89 -14.45
N MET A 224 2.46 1.14 -15.20
CA MET A 224 2.79 -0.23 -15.62
C MET A 224 4.12 -0.30 -16.38
N GLU A 225 4.33 0.59 -17.35
CA GLU A 225 5.61 0.67 -18.09
C GLU A 225 6.76 1.02 -17.16
N GLY A 226 6.55 1.94 -16.23
CA GLY A 226 7.52 2.30 -15.20
C GLY A 226 7.92 1.10 -14.34
N VAL A 227 6.92 0.36 -13.85
CA VAL A 227 7.14 -0.86 -13.06
C VAL A 227 7.91 -1.91 -13.87
N GLN A 228 7.51 -2.16 -15.11
CA GLN A 228 8.20 -3.11 -16.00
C GLN A 228 9.65 -2.72 -16.29
N LYS A 229 9.99 -1.45 -16.16
CA LYS A 229 11.35 -0.91 -16.35
C LYS A 229 12.13 -0.69 -15.03
N GLY A 230 11.61 -1.16 -13.90
CA GLY A 230 12.31 -1.11 -12.63
C GLY A 230 12.16 0.21 -11.86
N LEU A 231 11.01 0.87 -11.95
CA LEU A 231 10.69 2.06 -11.16
C LEU A 231 10.86 1.83 -9.66
N PHE A 232 10.39 0.67 -9.17
CA PHE A 232 10.53 0.27 -7.78
C PHE A 232 11.65 -0.75 -7.61
N THR A 233 12.36 -0.66 -6.50
CA THR A 233 13.55 -1.46 -6.19
C THR A 233 13.35 -2.25 -4.90
N PRO A 234 14.16 -3.28 -4.63
CA PRO A 234 14.27 -3.82 -3.28
C PRO A 234 14.63 -2.73 -2.28
N LEU A 235 14.17 -2.87 -1.03
CA LEU A 235 14.43 -1.89 0.03
C LEU A 235 15.95 -1.70 0.25
N GLY A 236 16.35 -0.45 0.37
CA GLY A 236 17.74 -0.06 0.55
C GLY A 236 18.54 0.07 -0.75
N GLN A 237 17.94 -0.24 -1.89
CA GLN A 237 18.60 -0.12 -3.21
C GLN A 237 18.12 1.08 -4.04
N GLY A 238 17.10 1.78 -3.57
CA GLY A 238 16.58 2.99 -4.17
C GLY A 238 17.03 4.26 -3.47
N ASP A 239 16.26 5.32 -3.71
CA ASP A 239 16.61 6.68 -3.27
C ASP A 239 15.71 7.17 -2.11
N VAL A 240 14.81 6.33 -1.61
CA VAL A 240 13.87 6.69 -0.53
C VAL A 240 14.53 6.52 0.83
N PRO A 241 14.35 7.46 1.80
CA PRO A 241 14.94 7.36 3.13
C PRO A 241 14.19 6.34 4.01
N ILE A 242 14.26 5.06 3.66
CA ILE A 242 13.54 3.95 4.33
C ILE A 242 13.96 3.83 5.79
N LEU A 243 15.27 3.74 6.05
CA LEU A 243 15.80 3.57 7.41
C LEU A 243 15.39 4.71 8.31
N GLU A 244 15.62 5.95 7.88
CA GLU A 244 15.35 7.15 8.65
C GLU A 244 13.85 7.31 8.96
N THR A 245 13.00 6.93 8.00
CA THR A 245 11.54 6.95 8.18
C THR A 245 11.11 5.93 9.24
N ILE A 246 11.62 4.70 9.18
CA ILE A 246 11.32 3.67 10.18
C ILE A 246 11.85 4.09 11.57
N LEU A 247 13.06 4.62 11.65
CA LEU A 247 13.62 5.12 12.91
C LEU A 247 12.72 6.20 13.54
N ALA A 248 12.21 7.12 12.73
CA ALA A 248 11.30 8.17 13.20
C ALA A 248 9.97 7.59 13.71
N LEU A 249 9.37 6.64 12.99
CA LEU A 249 8.13 5.98 13.39
C LEU A 249 8.29 5.18 14.70
N GLU A 250 9.33 4.36 14.79
CA GLU A 250 9.61 3.55 15.99
C GLU A 250 9.94 4.44 17.21
N ALA A 251 10.70 5.52 17.01
CA ALA A 251 10.97 6.49 18.07
C ALA A 251 9.69 7.16 18.58
N ALA A 252 8.72 7.39 17.71
CA ALA A 252 7.41 7.93 18.05
C ALA A 252 6.44 6.90 18.64
N GLY A 253 6.81 5.61 18.69
CA GLY A 253 6.00 4.55 19.29
C GLY A 253 5.00 3.90 18.34
N TYR A 254 5.20 3.95 17.03
CA TYR A 254 4.37 3.25 16.06
C TYR A 254 4.33 1.74 16.34
N GLN A 255 3.12 1.16 16.37
CA GLN A 255 2.90 -0.26 16.70
C GLN A 255 2.24 -1.05 15.57
N GLY A 256 1.99 -0.42 14.43
CA GLY A 256 1.33 -1.04 13.29
C GLY A 256 2.24 -1.89 12.42
N TRP A 257 1.68 -2.39 11.33
CA TRP A 257 2.40 -3.18 10.35
C TRP A 257 3.31 -2.33 9.46
N TYR A 258 4.41 -2.94 9.05
CA TYR A 258 5.25 -2.48 7.93
C TYR A 258 5.07 -3.46 6.77
N VAL A 259 4.40 -3.04 5.73
CA VAL A 259 4.13 -3.87 4.54
C VAL A 259 5.21 -3.59 3.50
N ILE A 260 6.04 -4.58 3.20
CA ILE A 260 6.98 -4.47 2.07
C ILE A 260 6.15 -4.52 0.80
N GLU A 261 6.19 -3.44 0.03
CA GLU A 261 5.48 -3.34 -1.23
C GLU A 261 6.40 -2.87 -2.34
N GLN A 262 6.82 -3.81 -3.16
CA GLN A 262 7.59 -3.54 -4.37
C GLN A 262 6.76 -3.99 -5.57
N ASP A 263 6.12 -3.05 -6.24
CA ASP A 263 5.40 -3.36 -7.46
C ASP A 263 6.38 -3.91 -8.49
N VAL A 264 6.11 -5.12 -8.97
CA VAL A 264 6.90 -5.81 -9.98
C VAL A 264 5.98 -6.41 -11.03
N ALA A 265 6.52 -6.74 -12.18
CA ALA A 265 5.82 -7.42 -13.27
C ALA A 265 6.70 -8.53 -13.83
N ILE A 266 6.09 -9.68 -14.07
CA ILE A 266 6.75 -10.82 -14.72
C ILE A 266 6.51 -10.70 -16.22
N THR A 267 7.45 -10.10 -16.93
CA THR A 267 7.31 -9.77 -18.37
C THR A 267 7.89 -10.82 -19.32
N GLY A 268 8.49 -11.87 -18.79
CA GLY A 268 9.09 -12.94 -19.59
C GLY A 268 8.44 -14.28 -19.30
N ALA A 269 9.23 -15.35 -19.43
CA ALA A 269 8.80 -16.69 -19.04
C ALA A 269 8.45 -16.76 -17.55
N MET A 270 7.50 -17.62 -17.20
CA MET A 270 7.16 -17.88 -15.80
C MET A 270 8.39 -18.36 -15.06
N PRO A 271 8.80 -17.67 -13.97
CA PRO A 271 9.99 -18.09 -13.22
C PRO A 271 9.77 -19.42 -12.50
N GLY A 272 10.85 -20.18 -12.34
CA GLY A 272 10.83 -21.41 -11.55
C GLY A 272 10.59 -21.16 -10.06
N LEU A 273 10.33 -22.19 -9.29
CA LEU A 273 10.16 -22.10 -7.83
C LEU A 273 11.42 -21.52 -7.19
N GLY A 274 11.24 -20.52 -6.30
CA GLY A 274 12.33 -19.83 -5.66
C GLY A 274 13.05 -18.79 -6.52
N GLU A 275 12.55 -18.54 -7.73
CA GLU A 275 13.08 -17.54 -8.67
C GLU A 275 12.05 -16.43 -8.92
N GLY A 276 12.49 -15.36 -9.58
CA GLY A 276 11.64 -14.22 -9.94
C GLY A 276 11.43 -13.27 -8.76
N PRO A 277 10.19 -12.80 -8.50
CA PRO A 277 9.92 -11.75 -7.49
C PRO A 277 10.43 -12.05 -6.09
N ILE A 278 10.48 -13.31 -5.67
CA ILE A 278 11.00 -13.69 -4.35
C ILE A 278 12.45 -13.22 -4.12
N SER A 279 13.25 -13.12 -5.18
CA SER A 279 14.64 -12.67 -5.08
C SER A 279 14.72 -11.23 -4.54
N GLY A 280 13.95 -10.31 -5.12
CA GLY A 280 13.87 -8.93 -4.65
C GLY A 280 13.25 -8.82 -3.25
N MET A 281 12.23 -9.61 -2.98
CA MET A 281 11.60 -9.65 -1.66
C MET A 281 12.55 -10.17 -0.58
N LYS A 282 13.36 -11.18 -0.89
CA LYS A 282 14.41 -11.64 0.03
C LYS A 282 15.42 -10.55 0.34
N GLN A 283 15.85 -9.81 -0.67
CA GLN A 283 16.76 -8.66 -0.46
C GLN A 283 16.14 -7.60 0.46
N SER A 284 14.85 -7.32 0.29
CA SER A 284 14.12 -6.39 1.16
C SER A 284 14.01 -6.90 2.61
N VAL A 285 13.70 -8.17 2.81
CA VAL A 285 13.67 -8.79 4.14
C VAL A 285 15.06 -8.78 4.77
N ASP A 286 16.09 -9.14 4.02
CA ASP A 286 17.48 -9.10 4.49
C ASP A 286 17.92 -7.68 4.90
N TYR A 287 17.49 -6.66 4.16
CA TYR A 287 17.74 -5.26 4.52
C TYR A 287 17.11 -4.90 5.88
N LEU A 288 15.86 -5.29 6.10
CA LEU A 288 15.19 -5.04 7.38
C LEU A 288 15.88 -5.76 8.55
N HIS A 289 16.32 -6.98 8.34
CA HIS A 289 17.02 -7.78 9.37
C HIS A 289 18.45 -7.30 9.64
N ASN A 290 19.20 -6.95 8.59
CA ASN A 290 20.64 -6.72 8.69
C ASN A 290 21.03 -5.25 8.81
N VAL A 291 20.15 -4.34 8.41
CA VAL A 291 20.40 -2.88 8.46
C VAL A 291 19.46 -2.20 9.45
N VAL A 292 18.15 -2.38 9.28
CA VAL A 292 17.15 -1.63 10.07
C VAL A 292 17.08 -2.12 11.51
N ALA A 293 16.93 -3.42 11.74
CA ALA A 293 16.82 -3.97 13.09
C ALA A 293 18.05 -3.65 13.98
N PRO A 294 19.31 -3.78 13.48
CA PRO A 294 20.47 -3.35 14.25
C PRO A 294 20.49 -1.84 14.56
N ALA A 295 20.02 -1.01 13.62
CA ALA A 295 19.93 0.44 13.86
C ALA A 295 18.89 0.77 14.93
N LEU A 296 17.74 0.09 14.93
CA LEU A 296 16.72 0.23 15.98
C LEU A 296 17.25 -0.21 17.35
N ALA A 297 17.98 -1.31 17.42
CA ALA A 297 18.59 -1.78 18.67
C ALA A 297 19.53 -0.73 19.30
N LYS A 298 20.26 0.06 18.49
CA LYS A 298 21.13 1.15 18.95
C LYS A 298 20.38 2.29 19.62
N ILE A 299 19.11 2.48 19.33
CA ILE A 299 18.24 3.50 19.95
C ILE A 299 17.27 2.91 20.97
N GLY A 300 17.46 1.64 21.37
CA GLY A 300 16.66 0.96 22.39
C GLY A 300 15.27 0.50 21.92
N LYS A 301 15.12 0.21 20.66
CA LYS A 301 13.88 -0.26 20.03
C LYS A 301 13.97 -1.66 19.44
#